data_cb6e03fb88c11b0a2f2113261e08a5a7
#
_entry.id   cb6e03fb88c11b0a2f2113261e08a5a7
#
_cell.length_a   1.000
_cell.length_b   1.000
_cell.length_c   1.000
_cell.angle_alpha   90.00
_cell.angle_beta   90.00
_cell.angle_gamma   90.00
#
_symmetry.space_group_name_H-M   'P 1'
#
loop_
_entity.id
_entity.type
_entity.pdbx_description
1 polymer ?
#
loop_
_entity_poly.entity_id
_entity_poly.type
_entity_poly.pdbx_seq_one_letter_code
_entity_poly.pdbx_strand_id
1 'polypeptide(L)'
;MPFTSFSEYRVEKDKSRTPVWFARSEDRPLMFFAGIWTEWTSVRKVKEGKIKADLYGFLTTEANATVRAIHPKAMPVILIDPDEWETWLTAPFEEAKALQRPLPDDVLRIVTEGERRDSEAAE
;
A
#
# COMPACT_ATOMS: atom_id res chain seq x y z
N MET A 1 -7.41 -4.03 -1.31
CA MET A 1 -7.22 -3.37 -2.62
C MET A 1 -6.21 -4.11 -3.47
N PRO A 2 -6.62 -4.60 -4.64
CA PRO A 2 -5.69 -5.31 -5.54
C PRO A 2 -4.76 -4.33 -6.26
N PHE A 3 -3.52 -4.77 -6.46
CA PHE A 3 -2.53 -4.00 -7.21
C PHE A 3 -1.45 -4.93 -7.75
N THR A 4 -0.70 -4.46 -8.74
CA THR A 4 0.41 -5.20 -9.34
C THR A 4 1.75 -4.49 -9.13
N SER A 5 1.71 -3.17 -8.97
CA SER A 5 2.87 -2.38 -8.57
C SER A 5 2.41 -1.15 -7.80
N PHE A 6 3.31 -0.53 -7.03
CA PHE A 6 3.04 0.71 -6.34
C PHE A 6 4.26 1.60 -6.36
N SER A 7 4.04 2.90 -6.24
CA SER A 7 5.15 3.86 -6.25
C SER A 7 5.32 4.57 -4.93
N GLU A 8 6.57 4.90 -4.64
CA GLU A 8 6.96 5.83 -3.60
C GLU A 8 7.92 6.85 -4.20
N TYR A 9 7.96 8.04 -3.63
CA TYR A 9 8.83 9.08 -4.13
C TYR A 9 10.18 9.06 -3.43
N ARG A 10 11.26 9.04 -4.23
CA ARG A 10 12.61 9.31 -3.74
C ARG A 10 12.84 10.82 -3.80
N VAL A 11 13.23 11.42 -2.66
CA VAL A 11 13.57 12.84 -2.61
C VAL A 11 15.01 13.00 -3.07
N GLU A 12 15.21 13.77 -4.14
CA GLU A 12 16.53 14.05 -4.70
C GLU A 12 17.24 15.19 -3.95
N LYS A 13 18.53 15.39 -4.24
CA LYS A 13 19.33 16.44 -3.58
C LYS A 13 18.78 17.85 -3.81
N ASP A 14 18.18 18.09 -4.97
CA ASP A 14 17.56 19.38 -5.32
C ASP A 14 16.14 19.52 -4.80
N LYS A 15 15.69 18.59 -3.95
CA LYS A 15 14.33 18.50 -3.38
C LYS A 15 13.25 18.10 -4.39
N SER A 16 13.58 17.79 -5.63
CA SER A 16 12.64 17.18 -6.55
C SER A 16 12.33 15.74 -6.10
N ARG A 17 11.23 15.19 -6.61
CA ARG A 17 10.78 13.84 -6.28
C ARG A 17 10.74 12.97 -7.51
N THR A 18 11.35 11.81 -7.39
CA THR A 18 11.39 10.81 -8.46
C THR A 18 10.49 9.64 -8.06
N PRO A 19 9.45 9.31 -8.85
CA PRO A 19 8.66 8.11 -8.57
C PRO A 19 9.50 6.86 -8.79
N VAL A 20 9.42 5.95 -7.82
CA VAL A 20 10.08 4.65 -7.88
C VAL A 20 9.01 3.60 -7.71
N TRP A 21 8.92 2.66 -8.64
CA TRP A 21 7.87 1.64 -8.66
C TRP A 21 8.39 0.31 -8.16
N PHE A 22 7.62 -0.28 -7.27
CA PHE A 22 7.92 -1.57 -6.66
C PHE A 22 6.91 -2.61 -7.13
N ALA A 23 7.39 -3.80 -7.40
CA ALA A 23 6.57 -4.97 -7.68
C ALA A 23 7.26 -6.21 -7.11
N ARG A 24 6.56 -7.33 -7.10
CA ARG A 24 7.12 -8.60 -6.64
C ARG A 24 8.15 -9.14 -7.62
N SER A 25 7.92 -8.90 -8.91
CA SER A 25 8.84 -9.28 -9.99
C SER A 25 8.55 -8.44 -11.24
N GLU A 26 9.37 -8.59 -12.27
CA GLU A 26 9.14 -7.93 -13.57
C GLU A 26 7.78 -8.29 -14.19
N ASP A 27 7.24 -9.47 -13.88
CA ASP A 27 5.92 -9.92 -14.35
C ASP A 27 4.77 -9.25 -13.61
N ARG A 28 5.03 -8.56 -12.54
CA ARG A 28 4.06 -7.83 -11.71
C ARG A 28 2.87 -8.69 -11.28
N PRO A 29 3.10 -9.76 -10.52
CA PRO A 29 1.99 -10.59 -10.03
C PRO A 29 1.09 -9.81 -9.07
N LEU A 30 -0.17 -10.21 -9.01
CA LEU A 30 -1.19 -9.57 -8.20
C LEU A 30 -0.88 -9.68 -6.71
N MET A 31 -1.02 -8.56 -6.01
CA MET A 31 -0.92 -8.46 -4.55
C MET A 31 -2.09 -7.64 -4.03
N PHE A 32 -2.24 -7.58 -2.70
CA PHE A 32 -3.29 -6.77 -2.09
C PHE A 32 -2.72 -5.90 -0.98
N PHE A 33 -3.18 -4.66 -0.92
CA PHE A 33 -3.00 -3.83 0.27
C PHE A 33 -4.03 -4.23 1.31
N ALA A 34 -3.61 -4.35 2.57
CA ALA A 34 -4.53 -4.56 3.67
C ALA A 34 -5.26 -3.27 3.97
N GLY A 35 -6.58 -3.30 3.87
CA GLY A 35 -7.42 -2.15 4.13
C GLY A 35 -8.45 -2.44 5.21
N ILE A 36 -8.98 -1.37 5.78
CA ILE A 36 -10.11 -1.39 6.71
C ILE A 36 -11.14 -0.37 6.24
N TRP A 37 -12.37 -0.59 6.61
CA TRP A 37 -13.43 0.36 6.31
C TRP A 37 -14.41 0.47 7.48
N THR A 38 -15.09 1.58 7.55
CA THR A 38 -16.14 1.81 8.54
C THR A 38 -17.16 2.79 8.00
N GLU A 39 -18.39 2.66 8.48
CA GLU A 39 -19.40 3.67 8.24
C GLU A 39 -19.20 4.78 9.28
N TRP A 40 -19.18 6.02 8.83
CA TRP A 40 -18.93 7.17 9.69
C TRP A 40 -19.86 8.32 9.36
N THR A 41 -20.36 8.99 10.40
CA THR A 41 -21.13 10.22 10.24
C THR A 41 -20.25 11.39 10.66
N SER A 42 -20.05 12.32 9.76
CA SER A 42 -19.20 13.48 10.01
C SER A 42 -19.80 14.75 9.43
N VAL A 43 -19.33 15.90 9.93
CA VAL A 43 -19.61 17.21 9.35
C VAL A 43 -18.32 17.72 8.72
N ARG A 44 -18.22 17.64 7.39
CA ARG A 44 -17.04 18.11 6.65
C ARG A 44 -17.10 19.63 6.44
N LYS A 45 -18.28 20.13 6.13
CA LYS A 45 -18.56 21.55 5.94
C LYS A 45 -19.85 21.88 6.64
N VAL A 46 -19.92 23.06 7.26
CA VAL A 46 -21.14 23.51 7.94
C VAL A 46 -22.33 23.53 7.00
N LYS A 47 -22.11 23.89 5.73
CA LYS A 47 -23.16 23.95 4.72
C LYS A 47 -23.74 22.61 4.33
N GLU A 48 -22.93 21.55 4.44
CA GLU A 48 -23.36 20.20 4.06
C GLU A 48 -24.09 19.47 5.20
N GLY A 49 -23.89 19.92 6.45
CA GLY A 49 -24.44 19.24 7.62
C GLY A 49 -23.77 17.88 7.86
N LYS A 50 -24.49 16.97 8.51
CA LYS A 50 -24.01 15.63 8.79
C LYS A 50 -24.10 14.78 7.54
N ILE A 51 -22.98 14.17 7.15
CA ILE A 51 -22.89 13.25 6.04
C ILE A 51 -22.52 11.88 6.56
N LYS A 52 -23.33 10.87 6.19
CA LYS A 52 -23.06 9.47 6.47
C LYS A 52 -22.35 8.87 5.26
N ALA A 53 -21.16 8.36 5.46
CA ALA A 53 -20.34 7.83 4.38
C ALA A 53 -19.55 6.63 4.84
N ASP A 54 -19.23 5.74 3.91
CA ASP A 54 -18.29 4.66 4.14
C ASP A 54 -16.88 5.22 3.98
N LEU A 55 -16.07 5.06 5.02
CA LEU A 55 -14.67 5.46 4.99
C LEU A 55 -13.78 4.22 4.93
N TYR A 56 -12.73 4.30 4.15
CA TYR A 56 -11.75 3.23 4.10
C TYR A 56 -10.34 3.80 4.17
N GLY A 57 -9.40 2.97 4.60
CA GLY A 57 -8.00 3.33 4.64
C GLY A 57 -7.13 2.10 4.48
N PHE A 58 -5.88 2.32 4.07
CA PHE A 58 -4.91 1.26 3.96
C PHE A 58 -3.94 1.36 5.13
N LEU A 59 -3.59 0.21 5.68
CA LEU A 59 -2.65 0.16 6.80
C LEU A 59 -1.22 0.30 6.30
N THR A 60 -0.40 0.92 7.12
CA THR A 60 1.04 1.01 6.90
C THR A 60 1.79 0.33 8.02
N THR A 61 3.05 0.02 7.75
CA THR A 61 3.98 -0.58 8.70
C THR A 61 5.36 0.02 8.47
N GLU A 62 6.33 -0.35 9.28
CA GLU A 62 7.71 0.06 9.06
C GLU A 62 8.20 -0.44 7.70
N ALA A 63 9.06 0.33 7.05
CA ALA A 63 9.60 -0.02 5.75
C ALA A 63 10.63 -1.15 5.89
N ASN A 64 10.57 -2.14 4.98
CA ASN A 64 11.64 -3.12 4.84
C ASN A 64 12.88 -2.46 4.19
N ALA A 65 13.99 -3.17 4.09
CA ALA A 65 15.23 -2.60 3.58
C ALA A 65 15.09 -2.06 2.15
N THR A 66 14.33 -2.75 1.30
CA THR A 66 14.13 -2.36 -0.11
C THR A 66 13.39 -1.03 -0.22
N VAL A 67 12.27 -0.88 0.51
CA VAL A 67 11.47 0.35 0.48
C VAL A 67 12.16 1.46 1.27
N ARG A 68 12.82 1.13 2.37
CA ARG A 68 13.50 2.12 3.23
C ARG A 68 14.56 2.92 2.48
N ALA A 69 15.23 2.31 1.52
CA ALA A 69 16.22 3.00 0.71
C ALA A 69 15.61 4.17 -0.10
N ILE A 70 14.32 4.11 -0.38
CA ILE A 70 13.60 5.11 -1.17
C ILE A 70 12.70 5.96 -0.29
N HIS A 71 11.92 5.33 0.60
CA HIS A 71 10.95 5.98 1.47
C HIS A 71 11.08 5.39 2.89
N PRO A 72 11.88 6.03 3.76
CA PRO A 72 12.23 5.44 5.06
C PRO A 72 11.11 5.45 6.09
N LYS A 73 10.07 6.24 5.90
CA LYS A 73 9.05 6.44 6.94
C LYS A 73 8.13 5.23 7.13
N ALA A 74 7.68 4.63 6.03
CA ALA A 74 6.71 3.56 6.10
C ALA A 74 6.57 2.84 4.77
N MET A 75 5.91 1.69 4.79
CA MET A 75 5.46 1.01 3.58
C MET A 75 4.03 0.53 3.79
N PRO A 76 3.25 0.27 2.72
CA PRO A 76 1.93 -0.31 2.89
C PRO A 76 2.03 -1.74 3.42
N VAL A 77 1.00 -2.15 4.15
CA VAL A 77 0.84 -3.56 4.54
C VAL A 77 0.37 -4.33 3.33
N ILE A 78 1.15 -5.31 2.89
CA ILE A 78 0.92 -6.06 1.66
C ILE A 78 0.68 -7.53 1.97
N LEU A 79 -0.36 -8.07 1.35
CA LEU A 79 -0.75 -9.47 1.47
C LEU A 79 -0.48 -10.16 0.14
N ILE A 80 0.34 -11.19 0.16
CA ILE A 80 0.81 -11.88 -1.06
C ILE A 80 0.04 -13.15 -1.30
N ASP A 81 -0.10 -13.99 -0.27
CA ASP A 81 -0.67 -15.32 -0.41
C ASP A 81 -2.18 -15.34 -0.21
N PRO A 82 -2.92 -16.20 -0.93
CA PRO A 82 -4.37 -16.33 -0.74
C PRO A 82 -4.79 -16.63 0.70
N ASP A 83 -3.99 -17.37 1.46
CA ASP A 83 -4.26 -17.63 2.87
C ASP A 83 -4.23 -16.34 3.70
N GLU A 84 -3.32 -15.42 3.39
CA GLU A 84 -3.26 -14.10 4.03
C GLU A 84 -4.47 -13.26 3.68
N TRP A 85 -4.91 -13.30 2.42
CA TRP A 85 -6.11 -12.57 1.97
C TRP A 85 -7.35 -13.05 2.73
N GLU A 86 -7.51 -14.36 2.84
CA GLU A 86 -8.65 -14.92 3.56
C GLU A 86 -8.61 -14.60 5.05
N THR A 87 -7.45 -14.72 5.68
CA THR A 87 -7.26 -14.36 7.08
C THR A 87 -7.65 -12.90 7.33
N TRP A 88 -7.20 -11.99 6.47
CA TRP A 88 -7.52 -10.58 6.61
C TRP A 88 -9.02 -10.31 6.49
N LEU A 89 -9.69 -11.00 5.58
CA LEU A 89 -11.12 -10.79 5.32
C LEU A 89 -12.05 -11.44 6.35
N THR A 90 -11.65 -12.54 6.96
CA THR A 90 -12.57 -13.39 7.72
C THR A 90 -12.18 -13.62 9.18
N ALA A 91 -10.89 -13.51 9.52
CA ALA A 91 -10.43 -13.79 10.88
C ALA A 91 -10.76 -12.63 11.84
N PRO A 92 -10.88 -12.90 13.15
CA PRO A 92 -10.96 -11.83 14.13
C PRO A 92 -9.72 -10.92 14.04
N PHE A 93 -9.90 -9.64 14.34
CA PHE A 93 -8.81 -8.68 14.25
C PHE A 93 -7.60 -9.07 15.10
N GLU A 94 -7.82 -9.68 16.25
CA GLU A 94 -6.74 -10.16 17.12
C GLU A 94 -5.80 -11.14 16.41
N GLU A 95 -6.32 -11.88 15.44
CA GLU A 95 -5.53 -12.79 14.61
C GLU A 95 -5.00 -12.08 13.37
N ALA A 96 -5.87 -11.34 12.68
CA ALA A 96 -5.51 -10.64 11.45
C ALA A 96 -4.42 -9.58 11.65
N LYS A 97 -4.36 -8.94 12.81
CA LYS A 97 -3.37 -7.88 13.08
C LYS A 97 -1.92 -8.34 12.96
N ALA A 98 -1.65 -9.64 13.07
CA ALA A 98 -0.31 -10.19 12.86
C ALA A 98 0.18 -9.98 11.42
N LEU A 99 -0.73 -9.72 10.48
CA LEU A 99 -0.38 -9.41 9.09
C LEU A 99 0.07 -7.96 8.90
N GLN A 100 -0.06 -7.11 9.91
CA GLN A 100 0.48 -5.74 9.88
C GLN A 100 1.98 -5.80 10.19
N ARG A 101 2.74 -6.20 9.21
CA ARG A 101 4.19 -6.39 9.28
C ARG A 101 4.81 -6.02 7.93
N PRO A 102 6.09 -5.62 7.88
CA PRO A 102 6.75 -5.43 6.60
C PRO A 102 6.93 -6.76 5.87
N LEU A 103 6.97 -6.72 4.54
CA LEU A 103 7.38 -7.88 3.77
C LEU A 103 8.88 -8.15 3.98
N PRO A 104 9.33 -9.40 3.85
CA PRO A 104 10.77 -9.68 3.80
C PRO A 104 11.48 -8.83 2.74
N ASP A 105 12.73 -8.51 2.98
CA ASP A 105 13.50 -7.57 2.14
C ASP A 105 13.66 -8.02 0.69
N ASP A 106 13.57 -9.31 0.42
CA ASP A 106 13.79 -9.89 -0.90
C ASP A 106 12.51 -10.09 -1.72
N VAL A 107 11.35 -9.76 -1.18
CA VAL A 107 10.06 -10.00 -1.86
C VAL A 107 9.77 -8.94 -2.91
N LEU A 108 10.07 -7.68 -2.61
CA LEU A 108 9.82 -6.57 -3.53
C LEU A 108 11.11 -6.18 -4.24
N ARG A 109 10.95 -5.66 -5.46
CA ARG A 109 12.05 -5.07 -6.22
C ARG A 109 11.58 -3.82 -6.94
N ILE A 110 12.53 -2.96 -7.27
CA ILE A 110 12.28 -1.79 -8.10
C ILE A 110 12.17 -2.27 -9.54
N VAL A 111 11.07 -1.94 -10.21
CA VAL A 111 10.81 -2.35 -11.58
C VAL A 111 10.86 -1.19 -12.57
N THR A 112 10.62 0.04 -12.10
CA THR A 112 10.78 1.22 -12.95
C THR A 112 11.04 2.46 -12.10
N GLU A 113 11.69 3.46 -12.67
CA GLU A 113 11.99 4.73 -12.00
C GLU A 113 11.72 5.90 -12.93
N GLY A 114 11.29 7.03 -12.36
CA GLY A 114 11.10 8.27 -13.07
C GLY A 114 9.79 8.41 -13.83
N GLU A 115 9.04 7.35 -13.98
CA GLU A 115 7.80 7.36 -14.72
C GLU A 115 6.60 7.60 -13.79
N ARG A 116 5.65 8.39 -14.24
CA ARG A 116 4.42 8.64 -13.48
C ARG A 116 3.50 7.44 -13.43
N ARG A 117 3.64 6.52 -14.37
CA ARG A 117 2.86 5.30 -14.45
C ARG A 117 3.79 4.13 -14.70
N ASP A 118 3.43 2.99 -14.15
CA ASP A 118 4.08 1.75 -14.52
C ASP A 118 3.35 1.20 -15.74
N SER A 119 3.88 1.48 -16.91
CA SER A 119 3.25 1.12 -18.19
C SER A 119 3.13 -0.39 -18.39
N GLU A 120 4.02 -1.16 -17.77
CA GLU A 120 3.99 -2.61 -17.86
C GLU A 120 2.87 -3.23 -17.03
N ALA A 121 2.34 -2.50 -16.06
CA ALA A 121 1.26 -2.97 -15.21
C ALA A 121 -0.14 -2.74 -15.80
N ALA A 122 -0.23 -2.07 -16.94
CA ALA A 122 -1.48 -1.60 -17.49
C ALA A 122 -2.30 -2.67 -18.24
N GLU A 123 -1.81 -3.89 -18.29
CA GLU A 123 -2.49 -4.96 -19.05
C GLU A 123 -3.33 -5.89 -18.18
#